data_85c21e30fce4569b3289484287c3b927
#
_entry.id   85c21e30fce4569b3289484287c3b927
#
_cell.length_a   1.000
_cell.length_b   1.000
_cell.length_c   1.000
_cell.angle_alpha   90.00
_cell.angle_beta   90.00
_cell.angle_gamma   90.00
#
_symmetry.space_group_name_H-M   'P 1'
#
loop_
_entity.id
_entity.type
_entity.pdbx_description
1 polymer ?
#
loop_
_entity_poly.entity_id
_entity_poly.type
_entity_poly.pdbx_seq_one_letter_code
_entity_poly.pdbx_strand_id
1 'polypeptide(L)'
;VFPFGIGDYVNHAFLKDLAKSTMGVAHFIGYDEDISNTVLLTLKTSQVAAVVNGEIHVEGVELFEISPHPIPSLFEDDITHVILRYEKEDANAADSILFNGEVGDFPYEETINVVKIGNLIDFQKLFAYHNIRDMEDKLINSRKPEESEMIRENIVRLSMQCSVVSSFTWMFTVINGVEQKLQK
;
A
#
# COMPACT_ATOMS: atom_id res chain seq x y z
N VAL A 1 16.97 -0.19 -4.24
CA VAL A 1 17.22 -1.24 -5.24
C VAL A 1 16.06 -1.30 -6.21
N PHE A 2 16.32 -1.42 -7.51
CA PHE A 2 15.32 -1.53 -8.56
C PHE A 2 15.44 -2.93 -9.19
N PRO A 3 14.75 -3.95 -8.64
CA PRO A 3 14.84 -5.30 -9.16
C PRO A 3 14.01 -5.46 -10.44
N PHE A 4 14.51 -6.28 -11.37
CA PHE A 4 13.82 -6.63 -12.61
C PHE A 4 13.38 -8.09 -12.58
N GLY A 5 12.11 -8.35 -12.84
CA GLY A 5 11.57 -9.67 -13.11
C GLY A 5 11.36 -9.86 -14.61
N ILE A 6 12.03 -10.81 -15.21
CA ILE A 6 11.96 -11.05 -16.66
C ILE A 6 11.26 -12.37 -16.94
N GLY A 7 10.19 -12.31 -17.73
CA GLY A 7 9.39 -13.48 -18.12
C GLY A 7 8.25 -13.82 -17.17
N ASP A 8 7.49 -14.88 -17.49
CA ASP A 8 6.20 -15.18 -16.86
C ASP A 8 6.32 -15.93 -15.51
N TYR A 9 7.47 -16.54 -15.23
CA TYR A 9 7.68 -17.36 -14.02
C TYR A 9 8.44 -16.64 -12.92
N VAL A 10 8.24 -15.34 -12.81
CA VAL A 10 8.92 -14.52 -11.83
C VAL A 10 8.17 -14.50 -10.51
N ASN A 11 8.88 -14.58 -9.41
CA ASN A 11 8.28 -14.38 -8.10
C ASN A 11 8.04 -12.87 -7.85
N HIS A 12 6.86 -12.39 -8.28
CA HIS A 12 6.45 -11.00 -8.14
C HIS A 12 6.45 -10.52 -6.69
N ALA A 13 6.03 -11.37 -5.75
CA ALA A 13 5.99 -11.00 -4.32
C ALA A 13 7.40 -10.72 -3.81
N PHE A 14 8.34 -11.62 -4.03
CA PHE A 14 9.73 -11.47 -3.60
C PHE A 14 10.37 -10.17 -4.15
N LEU A 15 10.19 -9.88 -5.44
CA LEU A 15 10.79 -8.68 -6.04
C LEU A 15 10.14 -7.39 -5.54
N LYS A 16 8.82 -7.39 -5.32
CA LYS A 16 8.12 -6.25 -4.72
C LYS A 16 8.58 -6.00 -3.28
N ASP A 17 8.74 -7.06 -2.49
CA ASP A 17 9.22 -6.96 -1.12
C ASP A 17 10.67 -6.47 -1.06
N LEU A 18 11.51 -6.94 -1.97
CA LEU A 18 12.90 -6.48 -2.10
C LEU A 18 12.96 -4.99 -2.46
N ALA A 19 12.14 -4.54 -3.43
CA ALA A 19 12.04 -3.14 -3.79
C ALA A 19 11.55 -2.31 -2.60
N LYS A 20 10.45 -2.71 -1.96
CA LYS A 20 9.86 -2.03 -0.80
C LYS A 20 10.88 -1.87 0.35
N SER A 21 11.62 -2.95 0.68
CA SER A 21 12.61 -2.92 1.77
C SER A 21 13.80 -2.00 1.51
N THR A 22 14.03 -1.63 0.27
CA THR A 22 15.13 -0.77 -0.16
C THR A 22 14.67 0.58 -0.73
N MET A 23 13.40 0.94 -0.49
CA MET A 23 12.78 2.17 -1.01
C MET A 23 12.93 2.34 -2.53
N GLY A 24 12.93 1.24 -3.28
CA GLY A 24 12.97 1.22 -4.73
C GLY A 24 11.66 0.77 -5.37
N VAL A 25 11.69 0.53 -6.67
CA VAL A 25 10.54 0.06 -7.47
C VAL A 25 10.90 -1.23 -8.19
N ALA A 26 10.00 -2.24 -8.16
CA ALA A 26 10.17 -3.48 -8.91
C ALA A 26 9.57 -3.33 -10.31
N HIS A 27 10.31 -3.75 -11.32
CA HIS A 27 9.87 -3.76 -12.72
C HIS A 27 9.67 -5.18 -13.20
N PHE A 28 8.62 -5.42 -13.98
CA PHE A 28 8.30 -6.73 -14.56
C PHE A 28 8.23 -6.57 -16.07
N ILE A 29 8.95 -7.43 -16.77
CA ILE A 29 9.15 -7.36 -18.22
C ILE A 29 8.73 -8.70 -18.80
N GLY A 30 7.74 -8.69 -19.69
CA GLY A 30 7.32 -9.86 -20.47
C GLY A 30 8.39 -10.31 -21.48
N TYR A 31 8.25 -11.52 -22.01
CA TYR A 31 9.21 -12.05 -23.01
C TYR A 31 9.24 -11.24 -24.31
N ASP A 32 8.11 -10.61 -24.67
CA ASP A 32 7.97 -9.84 -25.91
C ASP A 32 8.16 -8.34 -25.70
N GLU A 33 8.53 -7.90 -24.49
CA GLU A 33 8.72 -6.50 -24.15
C GLU A 33 10.18 -6.06 -24.31
N ASP A 34 10.38 -4.79 -24.70
CA ASP A 34 11.71 -4.21 -24.84
C ASP A 34 12.33 -3.86 -23.48
N ILE A 35 13.28 -4.68 -23.06
CA ILE A 35 14.06 -4.50 -21.84
C ILE A 35 14.77 -3.16 -21.80
N SER A 36 15.26 -2.68 -22.95
CA SER A 36 16.08 -1.47 -23.04
C SER A 36 15.35 -0.24 -22.57
N ASN A 37 14.08 -0.10 -22.94
CA ASN A 37 13.25 1.01 -22.53
C ASN A 37 13.01 1.02 -21.00
N THR A 38 12.67 -0.12 -20.42
CA THR A 38 12.44 -0.25 -18.98
C THR A 38 13.72 0.04 -18.18
N VAL A 39 14.86 -0.45 -18.64
CA VAL A 39 16.17 -0.17 -18.01
C VAL A 39 16.51 1.32 -18.09
N LEU A 40 16.31 1.96 -19.23
CA LEU A 40 16.58 3.40 -19.39
C LEU A 40 15.67 4.27 -18.51
N LEU A 41 14.38 3.93 -18.42
CA LEU A 41 13.44 4.61 -17.53
C LEU A 41 13.84 4.42 -16.06
N THR A 42 14.19 3.22 -15.66
CA THR A 42 14.64 2.92 -14.30
C THR A 42 15.92 3.67 -13.95
N LEU A 43 16.89 3.76 -14.88
CA LEU A 43 18.10 4.56 -14.68
C LEU A 43 17.78 6.04 -14.50
N LYS A 44 16.85 6.60 -15.28
CA LYS A 44 16.39 7.98 -15.09
C LYS A 44 15.77 8.16 -13.70
N THR A 45 14.83 7.31 -13.34
CA THR A 45 14.18 7.33 -12.02
C THR A 45 15.19 7.22 -10.87
N SER A 46 16.22 6.38 -11.02
CA SER A 46 17.25 6.20 -9.99
C SER A 46 18.19 7.42 -9.84
N GLN A 47 18.23 8.33 -10.81
CA GLN A 47 19.04 9.55 -10.77
C GLN A 47 18.28 10.75 -10.22
N VAL A 48 16.96 10.66 -10.10
CA VAL A 48 16.11 11.72 -9.55
C VAL A 48 15.93 11.47 -8.06
N ALA A 49 16.01 12.52 -7.27
CA ALA A 49 15.75 12.43 -5.84
C ALA A 49 14.26 12.11 -5.61
N ALA A 50 14.00 11.08 -4.82
CA ALA A 50 12.65 10.73 -4.39
C ALA A 50 12.25 11.52 -3.14
N VAL A 51 10.96 11.76 -2.95
CA VAL A 51 10.44 12.21 -1.66
C VAL A 51 10.39 11.00 -0.73
N VAL A 52 11.10 11.06 0.37
CA VAL A 52 11.16 10.01 1.39
C VAL A 52 10.60 10.52 2.72
N ASN A 53 10.37 9.61 3.68
CA ASN A 53 9.85 9.94 5.00
C ASN A 53 8.53 10.72 4.94
N GLY A 54 7.63 10.30 4.01
CA GLY A 54 6.35 10.96 3.80
C GLY A 54 5.45 10.89 5.04
N GLU A 55 4.91 12.04 5.43
CA GLU A 55 3.94 12.21 6.51
C GLU A 55 2.75 13.02 6.00
N ILE A 56 1.56 12.70 6.51
CA ILE A 56 0.33 13.41 6.16
C ILE A 56 -0.27 14.04 7.41
N HIS A 57 -0.61 15.32 7.30
CA HIS A 57 -1.29 16.06 8.33
C HIS A 57 -2.60 16.63 7.79
N VAL A 58 -3.66 16.51 8.57
CA VAL A 58 -4.97 17.06 8.27
C VAL A 58 -5.38 18.00 9.38
N GLU A 59 -5.56 19.29 9.08
CA GLU A 59 -5.84 20.30 10.08
C GLU A 59 -7.19 20.03 10.76
N GLY A 60 -7.18 20.07 12.10
CA GLY A 60 -8.39 19.85 12.90
C GLY A 60 -8.92 18.42 12.92
N VAL A 61 -8.15 17.45 12.41
CA VAL A 61 -8.51 16.03 12.39
C VAL A 61 -7.40 15.21 13.03
N GLU A 62 -7.73 14.41 14.02
CA GLU A 62 -6.82 13.41 14.54
C GLU A 62 -6.82 12.20 13.58
N LEU A 63 -5.64 11.91 13.00
CA LEU A 63 -5.48 10.77 12.11
C LEU A 63 -5.54 9.48 12.92
N PHE A 64 -6.48 8.63 12.59
CA PHE A 64 -6.67 7.35 13.26
C PHE A 64 -5.78 6.26 12.66
N GLU A 65 -5.79 6.11 11.35
CA GLU A 65 -4.97 5.12 10.63
C GLU A 65 -4.59 5.60 9.23
N ILE A 66 -3.38 5.22 8.79
CA ILE A 66 -2.86 5.46 7.44
C ILE A 66 -2.44 4.13 6.85
N SER A 67 -2.75 3.88 5.59
CA SER A 67 -2.26 2.71 4.86
C SER A 67 -1.98 3.07 3.39
N PRO A 68 -0.83 2.69 2.83
CA PRO A 68 0.28 1.95 3.46
C PRO A 68 1.04 2.80 4.49
N HIS A 69 1.60 2.12 5.50
CA HIS A 69 2.45 2.76 6.49
C HIS A 69 3.72 1.92 6.76
N PRO A 70 4.95 2.46 6.58
CA PRO A 70 5.26 3.83 6.16
C PRO A 70 4.81 4.13 4.73
N ILE A 71 4.62 5.42 4.42
CA ILE A 71 4.32 5.87 3.06
C ILE A 71 5.52 5.55 2.17
N PRO A 72 5.32 4.89 1.02
CA PRO A 72 6.42 4.57 0.11
C PRO A 72 7.12 5.82 -0.41
N SER A 73 8.37 5.68 -0.81
CA SER A 73 9.10 6.75 -1.51
C SER A 73 8.39 7.15 -2.80
N LEU A 74 8.22 8.44 -3.01
CA LEU A 74 7.59 8.98 -4.20
C LEU A 74 8.65 9.39 -5.21
N PHE A 75 8.64 8.76 -6.38
CA PHE A 75 9.49 9.12 -7.50
C PHE A 75 8.75 10.02 -8.47
N GLU A 76 9.49 10.72 -9.32
CA GLU A 76 8.92 11.52 -10.42
C GLU A 76 8.05 10.63 -11.32
N ASP A 77 6.87 11.13 -11.70
CA ASP A 77 5.87 10.44 -12.52
C ASP A 77 5.25 9.17 -11.90
N ASP A 78 5.53 8.86 -10.63
CA ASP A 78 4.93 7.73 -9.93
C ASP A 78 3.61 8.12 -9.24
N ILE A 79 2.68 7.17 -9.17
CA ILE A 79 1.38 7.35 -8.51
C ILE A 79 1.30 6.43 -7.31
N THR A 80 1.20 7.02 -6.14
CA THR A 80 1.01 6.29 -4.89
C THR A 80 -0.37 6.58 -4.30
N HIS A 81 -1.09 5.52 -3.95
CA HIS A 81 -2.36 5.63 -3.26
C HIS A 81 -2.15 5.49 -1.75
N VAL A 82 -2.57 6.49 -1.01
CA VAL A 82 -2.57 6.47 0.47
C VAL A 82 -4.00 6.66 0.94
N ILE A 83 -4.45 5.77 1.82
CA ILE A 83 -5.80 5.80 2.36
C ILE A 83 -5.71 6.19 3.82
N LEU A 84 -6.50 7.20 4.19
CA LEU A 84 -6.59 7.74 5.53
C LEU A 84 -7.95 7.37 6.12
N ARG A 85 -7.94 6.85 7.34
CA ARG A 85 -9.15 6.66 8.15
C ARG A 85 -9.06 7.54 9.39
N TYR A 86 -10.02 8.41 9.57
CA TYR A 86 -10.09 9.30 10.73
C TYR A 86 -11.51 9.37 11.27
N GLU A 87 -11.62 9.63 12.57
CA GLU A 87 -12.87 9.96 13.22
C GLU A 87 -13.08 11.47 13.12
N LYS A 88 -14.28 11.84 12.75
CA LYS A 88 -14.64 13.21 12.57
C LYS A 88 -15.76 13.58 13.54
N GLU A 89 -15.48 14.45 14.48
CA GLU A 89 -16.49 15.02 15.36
C GLU A 89 -17.34 16.08 14.66
N ASP A 90 -16.78 16.77 13.66
CA ASP A 90 -17.48 17.80 12.88
C ASP A 90 -17.45 17.57 11.37
N ALA A 91 -18.60 17.70 10.72
CA ALA A 91 -18.81 17.41 9.31
C ALA A 91 -18.07 18.32 8.32
N ASN A 92 -17.43 19.38 8.76
CA ASN A 92 -16.73 20.34 7.91
C ASN A 92 -15.24 20.01 7.79
N ALA A 93 -14.94 18.82 7.28
CA ALA A 93 -13.59 18.34 7.06
C ALA A 93 -12.64 19.40 6.54
N ALA A 94 -11.38 19.22 6.85
CA ALA A 94 -10.30 19.97 6.27
C ALA A 94 -10.49 20.12 4.75
N ASP A 95 -10.33 21.32 4.26
CA ASP A 95 -10.39 21.60 2.82
C ASP A 95 -9.06 21.25 2.14
N SER A 96 -8.02 20.99 2.93
CA SER A 96 -6.67 20.62 2.46
C SER A 96 -5.99 19.60 3.36
N ILE A 97 -5.06 18.90 2.78
CA ILE A 97 -4.16 17.93 3.43
C ILE A 97 -2.74 18.45 3.20
N LEU A 98 -1.94 18.51 4.25
CA LEU A 98 -0.53 18.82 4.16
C LEU A 98 0.26 17.51 4.06
N PHE A 99 1.05 17.38 3.01
CA PHE A 99 2.00 16.29 2.84
C PHE A 99 3.42 16.82 3.05
N ASN A 100 4.13 16.24 3.99
CA ASN A 100 5.51 16.55 4.31
C ASN A 100 6.41 15.38 3.95
N GLY A 101 7.65 15.67 3.64
CA GLY A 101 8.68 14.68 3.34
C GLY A 101 10.05 15.30 3.21
N GLU A 102 10.99 14.54 2.67
CA GLU A 102 12.36 14.98 2.44
C GLU A 102 12.79 14.61 1.03
N VAL A 103 13.50 15.52 0.37
CA VAL A 103 14.15 15.31 -0.93
C VAL A 103 15.66 15.50 -0.75
N GLY A 104 16.39 14.39 -0.64
CA GLY A 104 17.79 14.44 -0.20
C GLY A 104 17.88 14.97 1.23
N ASP A 105 18.56 16.12 1.41
CA ASP A 105 18.72 16.80 2.71
C ASP A 105 17.75 18.00 2.89
N PHE A 106 16.81 18.18 1.98
CA PHE A 106 15.89 19.33 1.99
C PHE A 106 14.46 18.90 2.36
N PRO A 107 13.79 19.68 3.23
CA PRO A 107 12.39 19.44 3.53
C PRO A 107 11.52 19.67 2.28
N TYR A 108 10.54 18.83 2.09
CA TYR A 108 9.52 18.93 1.06
C TYR A 108 8.16 19.10 1.72
N GLU A 109 7.37 20.04 1.25
CA GLU A 109 6.02 20.31 1.74
C GLU A 109 5.09 20.59 0.57
N GLU A 110 3.93 19.95 0.55
CA GLU A 110 2.91 20.13 -0.47
C GLU A 110 1.52 20.16 0.18
N THR A 111 0.72 21.14 -0.24
CA THR A 111 -0.67 21.26 0.21
C THR A 111 -1.61 20.72 -0.87
N ILE A 112 -2.37 19.70 -0.53
CA ILE A 112 -3.30 19.01 -1.44
C ILE A 112 -4.73 19.43 -1.10
N ASN A 113 -5.44 20.00 -2.06
CA ASN A 113 -6.85 20.35 -1.90
C ASN A 113 -7.75 19.11 -1.91
N VAL A 114 -8.66 19.01 -0.95
CA VAL A 114 -9.59 17.88 -0.82
C VAL A 114 -10.75 18.06 -1.79
N VAL A 115 -10.98 17.06 -2.62
CA VAL A 115 -12.17 16.97 -3.49
C VAL A 115 -13.15 15.98 -2.88
N LYS A 116 -14.36 16.45 -2.56
CA LYS A 116 -15.43 15.61 -2.01
C LYS A 116 -16.08 14.83 -3.15
N ILE A 117 -15.95 13.52 -3.11
CA ILE A 117 -16.61 12.59 -4.04
C ILE A 117 -17.65 11.77 -3.26
N GLY A 118 -18.77 11.43 -3.92
CA GLY A 118 -19.80 10.58 -3.32
C GLY A 118 -19.31 9.11 -3.13
N ASN A 119 -20.16 8.28 -2.55
CA ASN A 119 -19.89 6.86 -2.24
C ASN A 119 -19.84 5.96 -3.49
N LEU A 120 -18.96 6.26 -4.43
CA LEU A 120 -18.77 5.47 -5.65
C LEU A 120 -17.86 4.25 -5.44
N ILE A 121 -17.03 4.28 -4.38
CA ILE A 121 -16.04 3.25 -4.06
C ILE A 121 -16.24 2.84 -2.60
N ASP A 122 -16.13 1.54 -2.32
CA ASP A 122 -16.11 1.02 -0.96
C ASP A 122 -14.72 1.22 -0.35
N PHE A 123 -14.48 2.45 0.11
CA PHE A 123 -13.21 2.83 0.75
C PHE A 123 -12.90 1.98 1.98
N GLN A 124 -13.92 1.47 2.67
CA GLN A 124 -13.72 0.60 3.84
C GLN A 124 -13.04 -0.71 3.45
N LYS A 125 -13.47 -1.34 2.35
CA LYS A 125 -12.81 -2.55 1.85
C LYS A 125 -11.42 -2.28 1.31
N LEU A 126 -11.24 -1.16 0.61
CA LEU A 126 -9.95 -0.77 0.07
C LEU A 126 -8.95 -0.50 1.21
N PHE A 127 -9.36 0.22 2.24
CA PHE A 127 -8.56 0.44 3.45
C PHE A 127 -8.21 -0.89 4.13
N ALA A 128 -9.20 -1.77 4.34
CA ALA A 128 -8.98 -3.07 4.95
C ALA A 128 -7.99 -3.93 4.14
N TYR A 129 -8.08 -3.90 2.81
CA TYR A 129 -7.14 -4.61 1.95
C TYR A 129 -5.69 -4.14 2.17
N HIS A 130 -5.45 -2.83 2.15
CA HIS A 130 -4.10 -2.29 2.36
C HIS A 130 -3.60 -2.55 3.78
N ASN A 131 -4.44 -2.32 4.79
CA ASN A 131 -4.06 -2.54 6.19
C ASN A 131 -3.74 -4.01 6.49
N ILE A 132 -4.49 -4.96 5.91
CA ILE A 132 -4.18 -6.39 5.99
C ILE A 132 -2.79 -6.66 5.41
N ARG A 133 -2.43 -6.10 4.26
CA ARG A 133 -1.11 -6.26 3.66
C ARG A 133 0.01 -5.69 4.54
N ASP A 134 -0.18 -4.50 5.10
CA ASP A 134 0.78 -3.92 6.03
C ASP A 134 0.97 -4.77 7.29
N MET A 135 -0.11 -5.38 7.79
CA MET A 135 -0.03 -6.32 8.92
C MET A 135 0.64 -7.64 8.53
N GLU A 136 0.40 -8.18 7.34
CA GLU A 136 1.08 -9.37 6.83
C GLU A 136 2.60 -9.12 6.70
N ASP A 137 3.02 -7.96 6.21
CA ASP A 137 4.43 -7.55 6.14
C ASP A 137 5.06 -7.43 7.55
N LYS A 138 4.34 -6.82 8.50
CA LYS A 138 4.78 -6.75 9.90
C LYS A 138 4.91 -8.13 10.53
N LEU A 139 4.01 -9.05 10.22
CA LEU A 139 4.05 -10.42 10.73
C LEU A 139 5.30 -11.18 10.25
N ILE A 140 5.71 -11.01 8.99
CA ILE A 140 6.93 -11.62 8.45
C ILE A 140 8.17 -11.14 9.20
N ASN A 141 8.18 -9.87 9.61
CA ASN A 141 9.30 -9.23 10.31
C ASN A 141 9.25 -9.38 11.84
N SER A 142 8.12 -9.82 12.39
CA SER A 142 7.95 -10.01 13.85
C SER A 142 8.77 -11.20 14.35
N ARG A 143 9.54 -10.95 15.41
CA ARG A 143 10.38 -11.99 16.06
C ARG A 143 9.78 -12.49 17.37
N LYS A 144 8.71 -11.87 17.85
CA LYS A 144 8.09 -12.20 19.14
C LYS A 144 6.81 -13.02 18.89
N PRO A 145 6.69 -14.23 19.44
CA PRO A 145 5.52 -15.08 19.22
C PRO A 145 4.19 -14.43 19.64
N GLU A 146 4.18 -13.71 20.75
CA GLU A 146 2.98 -13.03 21.27
C GLU A 146 2.51 -11.91 20.34
N GLU A 147 3.45 -11.11 19.82
CA GLU A 147 3.17 -10.05 18.86
C GLU A 147 2.65 -10.64 17.53
N SER A 148 3.27 -11.72 17.08
CA SER A 148 2.84 -12.42 15.85
C SER A 148 1.43 -12.96 15.95
N GLU A 149 1.04 -13.52 17.10
CA GLU A 149 -0.33 -14.02 17.29
C GLU A 149 -1.35 -12.89 17.32
N MET A 150 -1.05 -11.78 18.01
CA MET A 150 -1.93 -10.61 18.05
C MET A 150 -2.13 -10.00 16.66
N ILE A 151 -1.06 -9.91 15.84
CA ILE A 151 -1.17 -9.43 14.45
C ILE A 151 -2.05 -10.37 13.63
N ARG A 152 -1.86 -11.69 13.75
CA ARG A 152 -2.67 -12.70 13.06
C ARG A 152 -4.16 -12.59 13.40
N GLU A 153 -4.50 -12.47 14.68
CA GLU A 153 -5.88 -12.30 15.13
C GLU A 153 -6.51 -11.03 14.54
N ASN A 154 -5.75 -9.92 14.50
CA ASN A 154 -6.20 -8.67 13.91
C ASN A 154 -6.44 -8.81 12.40
N ILE A 155 -5.56 -9.50 11.66
CA ILE A 155 -5.74 -9.79 10.23
C ILE A 155 -7.04 -10.58 10.00
N VAL A 156 -7.25 -11.65 10.74
CA VAL A 156 -8.45 -12.49 10.61
C VAL A 156 -9.70 -11.68 10.92
N ARG A 157 -9.71 -10.91 12.01
CA ARG A 157 -10.84 -10.08 12.42
C ARG A 157 -11.18 -9.05 11.33
N LEU A 158 -10.21 -8.27 10.85
CA LEU A 158 -10.43 -7.24 9.84
C LEU A 158 -10.88 -7.85 8.51
N SER A 159 -10.28 -8.97 8.11
CA SER A 159 -10.63 -9.73 6.92
C SER A 159 -12.09 -10.18 6.94
N MET A 160 -12.56 -10.73 8.06
CA MET A 160 -13.94 -11.16 8.22
C MET A 160 -14.92 -9.97 8.27
N GLN A 161 -14.60 -8.92 9.00
CA GLN A 161 -15.45 -7.72 9.13
C GLN A 161 -15.68 -7.00 7.81
N CYS A 162 -14.65 -6.90 6.98
CA CYS A 162 -14.69 -6.17 5.72
C CYS A 162 -14.90 -7.06 4.49
N SER A 163 -14.99 -8.39 4.66
CA SER A 163 -15.11 -9.38 3.58
C SER A 163 -13.95 -9.25 2.57
N VAL A 164 -12.73 -9.09 3.09
CA VAL A 164 -11.48 -9.02 2.31
C VAL A 164 -10.66 -10.27 2.59
N VAL A 165 -10.13 -10.92 1.55
CA VAL A 165 -9.33 -12.15 1.70
C VAL A 165 -7.92 -11.80 2.18
N SER A 166 -7.41 -12.57 3.15
CA SER A 166 -6.05 -12.49 3.68
C SER A 166 -5.30 -13.82 3.52
N SER A 167 -4.05 -13.88 3.98
CA SER A 167 -3.29 -15.14 4.03
C SER A 167 -3.90 -16.19 4.96
N PHE A 168 -4.77 -15.78 5.89
CA PHE A 168 -5.38 -16.63 6.91
C PHE A 168 -6.89 -16.87 6.71
N THR A 169 -7.49 -16.27 5.66
CA THR A 169 -8.93 -16.38 5.41
C THR A 169 -9.21 -16.69 3.95
N TRP A 170 -10.36 -17.35 3.70
CA TRP A 170 -10.81 -17.70 2.35
C TRP A 170 -12.25 -17.28 2.17
N MET A 171 -12.63 -17.00 0.93
CA MET A 171 -14.02 -16.90 0.53
C MET A 171 -14.44 -18.21 -0.13
N PHE A 172 -15.65 -18.65 0.21
CA PHE A 172 -16.29 -19.77 -0.47
C PHE A 172 -17.75 -19.43 -0.75
N THR A 173 -18.31 -20.04 -1.76
CA THR A 173 -19.73 -19.93 -2.10
C THR A 173 -20.37 -21.30 -2.04
N VAL A 174 -21.64 -21.34 -1.71
CA VAL A 174 -22.45 -22.57 -1.72
C VAL A 174 -23.37 -22.53 -2.92
N ILE A 175 -23.13 -23.42 -3.89
CA ILE A 175 -23.97 -23.56 -5.08
C ILE A 175 -24.65 -24.93 -4.98
N ASN A 176 -25.99 -24.95 -4.99
CA ASN A 176 -26.78 -26.18 -4.88
C ASN A 176 -26.41 -27.07 -3.68
N GLY A 177 -26.07 -26.47 -2.54
CA GLY A 177 -25.64 -27.16 -1.33
C GLY A 177 -24.21 -27.71 -1.33
N VAL A 178 -23.41 -27.38 -2.34
CA VAL A 178 -22.00 -27.75 -2.41
C VAL A 178 -21.14 -26.52 -2.18
N GLU A 179 -20.24 -26.59 -1.20
CA GLU A 179 -19.27 -25.55 -0.96
C GLU A 179 -18.19 -25.54 -2.05
N GLN A 180 -17.96 -24.38 -2.66
CA GLN A 180 -16.88 -24.16 -3.62
C GLN A 180 -15.96 -23.06 -3.12
N LYS A 181 -14.67 -23.38 -3.01
CA LYS A 181 -13.63 -22.40 -2.66
C LYS A 181 -13.41 -21.46 -3.83
N LEU A 182 -13.58 -20.15 -3.61
CA LEU A 182 -13.22 -19.15 -4.61
C LEU A 182 -11.69 -19.03 -4.64
N GLN A 183 -11.11 -19.07 -5.84
CA GLN A 183 -9.67 -18.84 -6.01
C GLN A 183 -9.34 -17.39 -5.68
N LYS A 184 -8.14 -17.20 -5.12
CA LYS A 184 -7.56 -15.87 -4.84
C LYS A 184 -7.28 -15.11 -6.11
#